data_fec35c022a4bfb73fccb914f41d53755
#
_entry.id   fec35c022a4bfb73fccb914f41d53755
#
_cell.length_a   1.000
_cell.length_b   1.000
_cell.length_c   1.000
_cell.angle_alpha   90.00
_cell.angle_beta   90.00
_cell.angle_gamma   90.00
#
_symmetry.space_group_name_H-M   'P 1'
#
loop_
_entity.id
_entity.type
_entity.pdbx_description
1 polymer ?
#
loop_
_entity_poly.entity_id
_entity_poly.type
_entity_poly.pdbx_seq_one_letter_code
_entity_poly.pdbx_strand_id
1 'polypeptide(L)'
;MVNKKDIAKKVIGKTPIGVKLKLAKVIIILCVVAFFIFPVIIMFLLAPDLNKGKDDAGCTVSGGNVSANGIDKFNENAKGGKLEGKGKEIQKIAEKNKVPVNIFMAIIASESQWGKGENATRQNNPLSVMGSKSIHDSTYPTIEDGLNAGAKNLYDVYISKGLDTPKKIGPKYAPVGASNDPNNMNA
;
A
#
# COMPACT_ATOMS: atom_id res chain seq x y z
N MET A 1 -71.24 20.02 25.84
CA MET A 1 -70.33 20.31 26.95
C MET A 1 -68.91 20.13 26.48
N VAL A 2 -68.12 21.17 26.35
CA VAL A 2 -66.72 21.09 25.92
C VAL A 2 -65.88 20.65 27.13
N ASN A 3 -65.10 19.58 26.96
CA ASN A 3 -64.33 18.97 28.04
C ASN A 3 -63.19 19.90 28.49
N LYS A 4 -63.17 20.29 29.77
CA LYS A 4 -62.16 21.18 30.37
C LYS A 4 -60.75 20.73 30.11
N LYS A 5 -60.46 19.38 29.92
CA LYS A 5 -59.17 18.83 29.60
C LYS A 5 -58.67 19.17 28.17
N ASP A 6 -59.59 19.32 27.21
CA ASP A 6 -59.28 19.67 25.84
C ASP A 6 -58.93 21.15 25.69
N ILE A 7 -59.60 22.00 26.50
CA ILE A 7 -59.24 23.43 26.57
C ILE A 7 -57.89 23.64 27.18
N ALA A 8 -57.57 22.92 28.26
CA ALA A 8 -56.22 22.99 28.90
C ALA A 8 -55.07 22.57 27.97
N LYS A 9 -55.24 21.48 27.21
CA LYS A 9 -54.24 21.05 26.20
C LYS A 9 -54.04 22.08 25.08
N LYS A 10 -55.11 22.74 24.65
CA LYS A 10 -55.06 23.75 23.58
C LYS A 10 -54.41 25.05 24.04
N VAL A 11 -54.57 25.41 25.31
CA VAL A 11 -53.98 26.62 25.90
C VAL A 11 -52.48 26.41 26.19
N ILE A 12 -52.08 25.26 26.72
CA ILE A 12 -50.69 24.96 26.99
C ILE A 12 -49.82 24.97 25.70
N GLY A 13 -50.37 24.56 24.56
CA GLY A 13 -49.69 24.61 23.25
C GLY A 13 -49.40 26.00 22.72
N LYS A 14 -50.12 27.05 23.21
CA LYS A 14 -50.00 28.45 22.79
C LYS A 14 -49.30 29.37 23.82
N THR A 15 -48.91 28.84 24.98
CA THR A 15 -48.23 29.62 25.99
C THR A 15 -46.73 29.74 25.66
N PRO A 16 -46.07 30.84 26.11
CA PRO A 16 -44.62 30.99 25.92
C PRO A 16 -43.79 29.82 26.49
N ILE A 17 -44.32 29.09 27.48
CA ILE A 17 -43.75 27.89 28.04
C ILE A 17 -43.73 26.72 27.03
N GLY A 18 -44.86 26.53 26.28
CA GLY A 18 -44.98 25.47 25.27
C GLY A 18 -44.02 25.68 24.07
N VAL A 19 -43.82 26.95 23.70
CA VAL A 19 -42.83 27.30 22.65
C VAL A 19 -41.38 27.07 23.13
N LYS A 20 -41.06 27.46 24.37
CA LYS A 20 -39.74 27.20 24.97
C LYS A 20 -39.43 25.70 25.07
N LEU A 21 -40.44 24.88 25.41
CA LEU A 21 -40.27 23.43 25.53
C LEU A 21 -40.01 22.76 24.14
N LYS A 22 -40.72 23.25 23.08
CA LYS A 22 -40.47 22.81 21.72
C LYS A 22 -39.06 23.20 21.24
N LEU A 23 -38.66 24.43 21.50
CA LEU A 23 -37.34 24.94 21.16
C LEU A 23 -36.21 24.16 21.89
N ALA A 24 -36.40 23.87 23.18
CA ALA A 24 -35.44 23.06 23.97
C ALA A 24 -35.28 21.62 23.38
N LYS A 25 -36.37 20.99 22.96
CA LYS A 25 -36.29 19.67 22.29
C LYS A 25 -35.50 19.72 20.98
N VAL A 26 -35.71 20.75 20.16
CA VAL A 26 -34.98 20.92 18.90
C VAL A 26 -33.48 21.15 19.18
N ILE A 27 -33.13 21.95 20.16
CA ILE A 27 -31.75 22.20 20.57
C ILE A 27 -31.06 20.90 21.04
N ILE A 28 -31.76 20.10 21.88
CA ILE A 28 -31.23 18.81 22.34
C ILE A 28 -30.94 17.87 21.16
N ILE A 29 -31.89 17.79 20.21
CA ILE A 29 -31.71 16.95 19.01
C ILE A 29 -30.49 17.43 18.19
N LEU A 30 -30.37 18.74 17.99
CA LEU A 30 -29.22 19.32 17.26
C LEU A 30 -27.89 19.06 18.00
N CYS A 31 -27.84 19.12 19.32
CA CYS A 31 -26.70 18.82 20.13
C CYS A 31 -26.30 17.31 20.01
N VAL A 32 -27.29 16.42 20.02
CA VAL A 32 -27.02 14.97 19.84
C VAL A 32 -26.50 14.70 18.43
N VAL A 33 -27.06 15.31 17.40
CA VAL A 33 -26.56 15.17 16.02
C VAL A 33 -25.14 15.72 15.89
N ALA A 34 -24.88 16.90 16.44
CA ALA A 34 -23.56 17.53 16.37
C ALA A 34 -22.49 16.75 17.15
N PHE A 35 -22.84 16.20 18.31
CA PHE A 35 -21.86 15.56 19.19
C PHE A 35 -21.62 14.07 18.88
N PHE A 36 -22.61 13.35 18.40
CA PHE A 36 -22.52 11.90 18.18
C PHE A 36 -22.48 11.50 16.71
N ILE A 37 -23.29 12.14 15.87
CA ILE A 37 -23.41 11.75 14.46
C ILE A 37 -22.33 12.41 13.61
N PHE A 38 -22.06 13.69 13.82
CA PHE A 38 -21.07 14.43 13.03
C PHE A 38 -19.63 13.90 13.17
N PRO A 39 -19.11 13.55 14.36
CA PRO A 39 -17.81 12.92 14.48
C PRO A 39 -17.74 11.54 13.80
N VAL A 40 -18.83 10.78 13.84
CA VAL A 40 -18.87 9.47 13.17
C VAL A 40 -18.83 9.64 11.65
N ILE A 41 -19.56 10.61 11.11
CA ILE A 41 -19.52 10.93 9.67
C ILE A 41 -18.14 11.43 9.27
N ILE A 42 -17.49 12.30 10.06
CA ILE A 42 -16.13 12.78 9.82
C ILE A 42 -15.14 11.61 9.90
N MET A 43 -15.28 10.72 10.86
CA MET A 43 -14.45 9.53 10.98
C MET A 43 -14.58 8.61 9.75
N PHE A 44 -15.79 8.51 9.18
CA PHE A 44 -16.03 7.77 7.93
C PHE A 44 -15.49 8.49 6.69
N LEU A 45 -15.52 9.82 6.65
CA LEU A 45 -15.04 10.63 5.53
C LEU A 45 -13.52 10.83 5.56
N LEU A 46 -12.91 10.84 6.75
CA LEU A 46 -11.46 11.00 6.95
C LEU A 46 -10.75 9.67 7.21
N ALA A 47 -11.49 8.56 7.37
CA ALA A 47 -10.87 7.25 7.42
C ALA A 47 -10.30 6.95 6.03
N PRO A 48 -8.97 6.91 5.86
CA PRO A 48 -8.40 6.43 4.61
C PRO A 48 -8.85 4.98 4.47
N ASP A 49 -9.63 4.69 3.44
CA ASP A 49 -10.05 3.38 2.92
C ASP A 49 -9.78 2.18 3.85
N LEU A 50 -10.40 2.14 5.04
CA LEU A 50 -10.38 0.97 5.93
C LEU A 50 -11.20 -0.20 5.36
N ASN A 51 -11.86 0.02 4.21
CA ASN A 51 -12.69 -0.99 3.55
C ASN A 51 -12.01 -1.66 2.36
N LYS A 52 -10.70 -1.45 2.16
CA LYS A 52 -9.87 -2.17 1.18
C LYS A 52 -8.97 -3.21 1.84
N GLY A 53 -9.50 -4.06 2.68
CA GLY A 53 -8.66 -4.99 3.42
C GLY A 53 -9.41 -6.13 4.10
N LYS A 54 -10.41 -6.70 3.46
CA LYS A 54 -11.02 -7.96 3.88
C LYS A 54 -11.21 -8.89 2.69
N ASP A 55 -10.14 -9.06 1.93
CA ASP A 55 -10.06 -10.19 1.03
C ASP A 55 -8.66 -10.78 1.21
N ASP A 56 -8.63 -11.95 1.77
CA ASP A 56 -7.51 -12.87 1.91
C ASP A 56 -6.19 -12.29 2.44
N ALA A 57 -5.70 -12.89 3.52
CA ALA A 57 -4.34 -12.73 4.04
C ALA A 57 -3.25 -13.25 3.07
N GLY A 58 -3.47 -13.14 1.78
CA GLY A 58 -2.50 -13.31 0.73
C GLY A 58 -2.25 -11.93 0.12
N CYS A 59 -1.01 -11.46 0.12
CA CYS A 59 -0.57 -10.20 -0.46
C CYS A 59 -1.08 -10.02 -1.89
N THR A 60 -2.32 -9.62 -2.08
CA THR A 60 -2.84 -9.10 -3.35
C THR A 60 -2.43 -7.64 -3.46
N VAL A 61 -1.13 -7.41 -3.59
CA VAL A 61 -0.63 -6.11 -4.01
C VAL A 61 -0.85 -6.06 -5.51
N SER A 62 -1.95 -5.41 -5.94
CA SER A 62 -2.06 -5.00 -7.34
C SER A 62 -0.90 -4.05 -7.62
N GLY A 63 -0.18 -4.27 -8.72
CA GLY A 63 0.94 -3.45 -9.12
C GLY A 63 0.53 -1.97 -9.10
N GLY A 64 1.19 -1.16 -8.29
CA GLY A 64 0.87 0.25 -8.08
C GLY A 64 2.11 1.06 -7.74
N ASN A 65 1.94 2.37 -7.74
CA ASN A 65 2.97 3.31 -7.32
C ASN A 65 3.23 3.18 -5.81
N VAL A 66 4.48 3.35 -5.45
CA VAL A 66 4.92 3.45 -4.04
C VAL A 66 4.67 4.88 -3.56
N SER A 67 4.10 5.04 -2.37
CA SER A 67 3.92 6.36 -1.75
C SER A 67 5.28 7.00 -1.43
N ALA A 68 5.31 8.32 -1.27
CA ALA A 68 6.52 9.04 -0.86
C ALA A 68 7.13 8.44 0.42
N ASN A 69 6.29 8.10 1.41
CA ASN A 69 6.72 7.42 2.64
C ASN A 69 7.35 6.04 2.37
N GLY A 70 6.86 5.29 1.37
CA GLY A 70 7.45 4.00 0.97
C GLY A 70 8.85 4.18 0.36
N ILE A 71 9.05 5.24 -0.43
CA ILE A 71 10.36 5.61 -1.00
C ILE A 71 11.32 6.02 0.12
N ASP A 72 10.86 6.81 1.09
CA ASP A 72 11.68 7.25 2.22
C ASP A 72 12.11 6.05 3.07
N LYS A 73 11.20 5.12 3.38
CA LYS A 73 11.52 3.87 4.08
C LYS A 73 12.52 3.00 3.29
N PHE A 74 12.38 2.93 1.97
CA PHE A 74 13.37 2.23 1.14
C PHE A 74 14.76 2.86 1.30
N ASN A 75 14.85 4.19 1.20
CA ASN A 75 16.11 4.92 1.35
C ASN A 75 16.73 4.74 2.74
N GLU A 76 15.90 4.75 3.79
CA GLU A 76 16.34 4.50 5.17
C GLU A 76 16.97 3.12 5.32
N ASN A 77 16.31 2.06 4.81
CA ASN A 77 16.82 0.71 4.87
C ASN A 77 18.07 0.51 3.98
N ALA A 78 18.15 1.21 2.86
CA ALA A 78 19.28 1.16 1.93
C ALA A 78 20.51 1.95 2.41
N LYS A 79 20.43 2.66 3.52
CA LYS A 79 21.53 3.45 4.08
C LYS A 79 22.77 2.59 4.30
N GLY A 80 23.91 3.09 3.85
CA GLY A 80 25.19 2.38 3.86
C GLY A 80 25.39 1.35 2.75
N GLY A 81 24.40 1.19 1.83
CA GLY A 81 24.49 0.31 0.66
C GLY A 81 24.59 1.08 -0.65
N LYS A 82 24.82 0.37 -1.74
CA LYS A 82 24.91 0.94 -3.12
C LYS A 82 23.58 1.58 -3.59
N LEU A 83 22.48 1.31 -2.91
CA LEU A 83 21.15 1.83 -3.23
C LEU A 83 20.73 2.98 -2.30
N GLU A 84 21.62 3.48 -1.45
CA GLU A 84 21.34 4.62 -0.59
C GLU A 84 20.89 5.83 -1.41
N GLY A 85 19.73 6.41 -1.04
CA GLY A 85 19.16 7.58 -1.70
C GLY A 85 18.56 7.34 -3.10
N LYS A 86 18.60 6.10 -3.63
CA LYS A 86 18.19 5.78 -5.00
C LYS A 86 16.70 5.43 -5.16
N GLY A 87 15.89 5.53 -4.12
CA GLY A 87 14.48 5.13 -4.17
C GLY A 87 13.69 5.78 -5.31
N LYS A 88 13.86 7.09 -5.55
CA LYS A 88 13.22 7.80 -6.68
C LYS A 88 13.76 7.38 -8.05
N GLU A 89 15.04 7.05 -8.15
CA GLU A 89 15.65 6.55 -9.37
C GLU A 89 15.12 5.15 -9.71
N ILE A 90 15.04 4.27 -8.71
CA ILE A 90 14.45 2.93 -8.83
C ILE A 90 13.00 3.03 -9.29
N GLN A 91 12.21 3.95 -8.74
CA GLN A 91 10.84 4.21 -9.20
C GLN A 91 10.82 4.56 -10.69
N LYS A 92 11.64 5.52 -11.14
CA LYS A 92 11.71 5.93 -12.56
C LYS A 92 12.11 4.77 -13.48
N ILE A 93 13.06 3.93 -13.05
CA ILE A 93 13.49 2.74 -13.80
C ILE A 93 12.35 1.75 -13.93
N ALA A 94 11.61 1.49 -12.84
CA ALA A 94 10.44 0.62 -12.87
C ALA A 94 9.36 1.13 -13.84
N GLU A 95 9.01 2.41 -13.73
CA GLU A 95 8.01 3.07 -14.60
C GLU A 95 8.41 3.01 -16.07
N LYS A 96 9.68 3.35 -16.40
CA LYS A 96 10.23 3.29 -17.76
C LYS A 96 10.13 1.88 -18.34
N ASN A 97 10.36 0.84 -17.55
CA ASN A 97 10.33 -0.54 -17.97
C ASN A 97 8.95 -1.20 -17.79
N LYS A 98 7.90 -0.44 -17.41
CA LYS A 98 6.53 -0.92 -17.20
C LYS A 98 6.43 -2.03 -16.15
N VAL A 99 7.27 -1.97 -15.12
CA VAL A 99 7.25 -2.88 -13.98
C VAL A 99 6.56 -2.19 -12.80
N PRO A 100 5.66 -2.87 -12.07
CA PRO A 100 5.06 -2.33 -10.86
C PRO A 100 6.14 -1.93 -9.85
N VAL A 101 6.13 -0.66 -9.41
CA VAL A 101 7.21 -0.08 -8.59
C VAL A 101 7.38 -0.80 -7.25
N ASN A 102 6.27 -1.13 -6.60
CA ASN A 102 6.26 -1.85 -5.33
C ASN A 102 6.89 -3.25 -5.43
N ILE A 103 6.57 -3.99 -6.50
CA ILE A 103 7.15 -5.32 -6.76
C ILE A 103 8.64 -5.19 -7.04
N PHE A 104 9.02 -4.24 -7.88
CA PHE A 104 10.42 -4.02 -8.22
C PHE A 104 11.26 -3.68 -6.99
N MET A 105 10.80 -2.72 -6.16
CA MET A 105 11.48 -2.35 -4.92
C MET A 105 11.57 -3.50 -3.92
N ALA A 106 10.51 -4.31 -3.79
CA ALA A 106 10.50 -5.45 -2.88
C ALA A 106 11.52 -6.52 -3.30
N ILE A 107 11.58 -6.85 -4.60
CA ILE A 107 12.56 -7.82 -5.13
C ILE A 107 13.98 -7.30 -4.93
N ILE A 108 14.25 -6.03 -5.26
CA ILE A 108 15.57 -5.40 -5.03
C ILE A 108 15.97 -5.50 -3.55
N ALA A 109 15.05 -5.16 -2.64
CA ALA A 109 15.31 -5.21 -1.20
C ALA A 109 15.69 -6.61 -0.74
N SER A 110 14.95 -7.63 -1.20
CA SER A 110 15.18 -9.03 -0.87
C SER A 110 16.49 -9.55 -1.47
N GLU A 111 16.67 -9.41 -2.78
CA GLU A 111 17.80 -9.98 -3.51
C GLU A 111 19.16 -9.34 -3.14
N SER A 112 19.16 -8.04 -2.91
CA SER A 112 20.40 -7.29 -2.66
C SER A 112 20.62 -6.91 -1.20
N GLN A 113 19.75 -7.36 -0.27
CA GLN A 113 19.79 -6.91 1.12
C GLN A 113 19.83 -5.36 1.19
N TRP A 114 18.88 -4.72 0.48
CA TRP A 114 18.82 -3.25 0.38
C TRP A 114 20.07 -2.61 -0.25
N GLY A 115 20.73 -3.34 -1.15
CA GLY A 115 21.96 -2.88 -1.82
C GLY A 115 23.24 -3.11 -1.02
N LYS A 116 23.21 -3.90 0.05
CA LYS A 116 24.36 -4.25 0.88
C LYS A 116 24.96 -5.60 0.50
N GLY A 117 24.23 -6.44 -0.23
CA GLY A 117 24.70 -7.75 -0.70
C GLY A 117 25.85 -7.63 -1.73
N GLU A 118 26.61 -8.71 -1.89
CA GLU A 118 27.75 -8.76 -2.82
C GLU A 118 27.33 -8.55 -4.27
N ASN A 119 26.15 -9.05 -4.66
CA ASN A 119 25.58 -8.84 -5.98
C ASN A 119 25.40 -7.36 -6.33
N ALA A 120 25.00 -6.53 -5.36
CA ALA A 120 24.89 -5.08 -5.56
C ALA A 120 26.25 -4.38 -5.43
N THR A 121 27.05 -4.71 -4.39
CA THR A 121 28.26 -3.96 -4.05
C THR A 121 29.42 -4.24 -4.99
N ARG A 122 29.59 -5.48 -5.45
CA ARG A 122 30.68 -5.92 -6.30
C ARG A 122 30.30 -6.02 -7.77
N GLN A 123 29.07 -6.47 -8.05
CA GLN A 123 28.63 -6.79 -9.42
C GLN A 123 27.72 -5.73 -10.03
N ASN A 124 27.28 -4.73 -9.26
CA ASN A 124 26.24 -3.79 -9.69
C ASN A 124 24.98 -4.49 -10.23
N ASN A 125 24.65 -5.67 -9.69
CA ASN A 125 23.56 -6.55 -10.12
C ASN A 125 22.57 -6.82 -9.00
N PRO A 126 21.80 -5.81 -8.55
CA PRO A 126 20.98 -5.90 -7.33
C PRO A 126 19.80 -6.87 -7.44
N LEU A 127 19.47 -7.36 -8.63
CA LEU A 127 18.41 -8.36 -8.84
C LEU A 127 18.96 -9.74 -9.21
N SER A 128 20.24 -9.96 -9.05
CA SER A 128 20.90 -11.25 -9.35
C SER A 128 20.54 -11.79 -10.74
N VAL A 129 20.41 -10.90 -11.73
CA VAL A 129 20.05 -11.29 -13.09
C VAL A 129 21.16 -12.14 -13.69
N MET A 130 20.83 -13.38 -13.98
CA MET A 130 21.71 -14.30 -14.70
C MET A 130 21.37 -14.23 -16.19
N GLY A 131 22.35 -13.85 -17.02
CA GLY A 131 22.25 -14.02 -18.47
C GLY A 131 22.64 -15.45 -18.88
N SER A 132 23.32 -15.57 -20.01
CA SER A 132 23.96 -16.84 -20.42
C SER A 132 25.20 -17.20 -19.62
N LYS A 133 25.63 -16.34 -18.70
CA LYS A 133 26.80 -16.49 -17.83
C LYS A 133 26.38 -16.90 -16.42
N SER A 134 27.35 -17.36 -15.62
CA SER A 134 27.08 -17.62 -14.20
C SER A 134 26.77 -16.31 -13.46
N ILE A 135 26.12 -16.40 -12.30
CA ILE A 135 25.85 -15.24 -11.44
C ILE A 135 27.14 -14.48 -11.08
N HIS A 136 28.24 -15.18 -10.90
CA HIS A 136 29.54 -14.60 -10.55
C HIS A 136 30.16 -13.78 -11.69
N ASP A 137 29.75 -14.04 -12.93
CA ASP A 137 30.26 -13.35 -14.14
C ASP A 137 29.29 -12.29 -14.66
N SER A 138 28.13 -12.11 -13.98
CA SER A 138 27.09 -11.18 -14.37
C SER A 138 27.27 -9.82 -13.68
N THR A 139 28.31 -9.09 -14.10
CA THR A 139 28.64 -7.75 -13.58
C THR A 139 28.20 -6.67 -14.56
N TYR A 140 27.63 -5.58 -14.05
CA TYR A 140 27.25 -4.41 -14.83
C TYR A 140 28.22 -3.24 -14.61
N PRO A 141 28.37 -2.33 -15.60
CA PRO A 141 29.24 -1.16 -15.47
C PRO A 141 28.83 -0.24 -14.31
N THR A 142 27.52 -0.01 -14.16
CA THR A 142 26.94 0.82 -13.09
C THR A 142 25.79 0.09 -12.39
N ILE A 143 25.43 0.55 -11.20
CA ILE A 143 24.27 0.03 -10.49
C ILE A 143 22.96 0.30 -11.24
N GLU A 144 22.91 1.42 -11.96
CA GLU A 144 21.79 1.81 -12.81
C GLU A 144 21.60 0.85 -13.98
N ASP A 145 22.69 0.39 -14.59
CA ASP A 145 22.65 -0.62 -15.67
C ASP A 145 22.10 -1.95 -15.14
N GLY A 146 22.53 -2.37 -13.95
CA GLY A 146 22.00 -3.57 -13.29
C GLY A 146 20.51 -3.44 -12.94
N LEU A 147 20.11 -2.28 -12.44
CA LEU A 147 18.69 -1.99 -12.17
C LEU A 147 17.85 -2.03 -13.45
N ASN A 148 18.31 -1.42 -14.54
CA ASN A 148 17.62 -1.45 -15.83
C ASN A 148 17.55 -2.88 -16.40
N ALA A 149 18.62 -3.64 -16.31
CA ALA A 149 18.64 -5.05 -16.74
C ALA A 149 17.66 -5.89 -15.93
N GLY A 150 17.61 -5.69 -14.60
CA GLY A 150 16.66 -6.35 -13.71
C GLY A 150 15.21 -5.99 -14.01
N ALA A 151 14.92 -4.71 -14.24
CA ALA A 151 13.58 -4.27 -14.60
C ALA A 151 13.14 -4.87 -15.95
N LYS A 152 14.03 -4.84 -16.95
CA LYS A 152 13.76 -5.47 -18.25
C LYS A 152 13.51 -6.97 -18.13
N ASN A 153 14.31 -7.67 -17.35
CA ASN A 153 14.12 -9.12 -17.11
C ASN A 153 12.76 -9.39 -16.44
N LEU A 154 12.38 -8.64 -15.41
CA LEU A 154 11.08 -8.79 -14.77
C LEU A 154 9.94 -8.52 -15.75
N TYR A 155 10.05 -7.51 -16.58
CA TYR A 155 9.04 -7.25 -17.61
C TYR A 155 8.93 -8.39 -18.61
N ASP A 156 10.03 -8.79 -19.24
CA ASP A 156 10.04 -9.77 -20.32
C ASP A 156 9.63 -11.17 -19.84
N VAL A 157 10.04 -11.56 -18.64
CA VAL A 157 9.83 -12.93 -18.13
C VAL A 157 8.49 -13.07 -17.41
N TYR A 158 7.99 -12.01 -16.77
CA TYR A 158 6.81 -12.07 -15.88
C TYR A 158 5.70 -11.10 -16.31
N ILE A 159 5.94 -9.79 -16.21
CA ILE A 159 4.89 -8.79 -16.33
C ILE A 159 4.20 -8.81 -17.70
N SER A 160 4.96 -8.89 -18.79
CA SER A 160 4.43 -8.98 -20.15
C SER A 160 3.56 -10.22 -20.41
N LYS A 161 3.63 -11.21 -19.53
CA LYS A 161 2.86 -12.45 -19.57
C LYS A 161 1.68 -12.47 -18.59
N GLY A 162 1.35 -11.31 -18.01
CA GLY A 162 0.24 -11.17 -17.06
C GLY A 162 0.57 -11.65 -15.64
N LEU A 163 1.85 -11.95 -15.36
CA LEU A 163 2.33 -12.27 -14.01
C LEU A 163 2.72 -10.95 -13.31
N ASP A 164 1.74 -10.21 -12.82
CA ASP A 164 1.85 -8.83 -12.37
C ASP A 164 1.60 -8.64 -10.87
N THR A 165 1.45 -9.73 -10.12
CA THR A 165 1.28 -9.74 -8.67
C THR A 165 2.26 -10.70 -8.01
N PRO A 166 2.63 -10.51 -6.72
CA PRO A 166 3.49 -11.45 -6.00
C PRO A 166 2.99 -12.90 -6.06
N LYS A 167 1.68 -13.11 -5.91
CA LYS A 167 1.04 -14.43 -5.99
C LYS A 167 1.23 -15.11 -7.36
N LYS A 168 1.21 -14.35 -8.44
CA LYS A 168 1.42 -14.87 -9.80
C LYS A 168 2.90 -15.04 -10.14
N ILE A 169 3.76 -14.15 -9.62
CA ILE A 169 5.21 -14.19 -9.87
C ILE A 169 5.87 -15.30 -9.06
N GLY A 170 5.53 -15.43 -7.77
CA GLY A 170 6.17 -16.30 -6.81
C GLY A 170 6.42 -17.72 -7.29
N PRO A 171 5.39 -18.45 -7.74
CA PRO A 171 5.56 -19.86 -8.17
C PRO A 171 6.55 -20.06 -9.31
N LYS A 172 6.80 -19.03 -10.12
CA LYS A 172 7.77 -19.09 -11.21
C LYS A 172 9.13 -18.50 -10.82
N TYR A 173 9.14 -17.52 -9.93
CA TYR A 173 10.35 -16.84 -9.48
C TYR A 173 11.13 -17.69 -8.47
N ALA A 174 10.42 -18.28 -7.54
CA ALA A 174 10.94 -19.14 -6.49
C ALA A 174 10.06 -20.39 -6.37
N PRO A 175 10.22 -21.37 -7.29
CA PRO A 175 9.38 -22.56 -7.29
C PRO A 175 9.63 -23.42 -6.05
N VAL A 176 8.56 -23.98 -5.50
CA VAL A 176 8.61 -24.93 -4.37
C VAL A 176 9.47 -26.14 -4.76
N GLY A 177 10.35 -26.56 -3.86
CA GLY A 177 11.25 -27.69 -4.10
C GLY A 177 12.43 -27.38 -5.05
N ALA A 178 12.69 -26.10 -5.31
CA ALA A 178 13.92 -25.71 -6.01
C ALA A 178 15.18 -26.15 -5.23
N SER A 179 16.24 -26.45 -5.92
CA SER A 179 17.50 -26.94 -5.32
C SER A 179 18.12 -25.97 -4.30
N ASN A 180 17.75 -24.68 -4.39
CA ASN A 180 18.18 -23.63 -3.47
C ASN A 180 17.16 -23.37 -2.33
N ASP A 181 16.09 -24.17 -2.25
CA ASP A 181 15.08 -24.09 -1.20
C ASP A 181 14.92 -25.43 -0.45
N PRO A 182 15.98 -25.89 0.27
CA PRO A 182 15.98 -27.19 0.92
C PRO A 182 14.95 -27.34 2.05
N ASN A 183 14.42 -26.21 2.56
CA ASN A 183 13.44 -26.17 3.65
C ASN A 183 12.01 -25.88 3.15
N ASN A 184 11.78 -25.87 1.84
CA ASN A 184 10.49 -25.53 1.23
C ASN A 184 9.91 -24.18 1.73
N MET A 185 10.76 -23.20 1.92
CA MET A 185 10.36 -21.86 2.37
C MET A 185 9.54 -21.10 1.33
N ASN A 186 9.52 -21.58 0.09
CA ASN A 186 8.74 -21.03 -1.02
C ASN A 186 7.31 -21.61 -1.12
N ALA A 187 6.91 -22.47 -0.17
CA ALA A 187 5.61 -23.13 -0.17
C ALA A 187 4.47 -22.24 0.34
#